data_05bfe23cec17fe85ade98e78f69057ad
#
_entry.id   05bfe23cec17fe85ade98e78f69057ad
#
_cell.length_a   1.000
_cell.length_b   1.000
_cell.length_c   1.000
_cell.angle_alpha   90.00
_cell.angle_beta   90.00
_cell.angle_gamma   90.00
#
_symmetry.space_group_name_H-M   'P 1'
#
loop_
_entity.id
_entity.type
_entity.pdbx_description
1 polymer ?
#
loop_
_entity_poly.entity_id
_entity_poly.type
_entity_poly.pdbx_seq_one_letter_code
_entity_poly.pdbx_strand_id
1 'polypeptide(L)'
;NSTLTFAANHEEITDLIDGKDIIGAESSITSSLLIGRPLRSYHYFINQGIWQENEAEEAAKYFKDAKKTQSFKPGDIKLQDLDGNFIIDDNDRTYLGSQSPKWTGGLNNNFSYKNFDLNVYIIARWGQMIDYELAGAYDPQGKGNFPAYLNYWTPENPSNDFPRPAQTNFYNYLGYESLNYIDGSYWKIKTVSLG
;
A
#
# COMPACT_ATOMS: atom_id res chain seq x y z
N ASN A 1 3.80 -36.74 12.56
CA ASN A 1 5.02 -36.05 12.11
C ASN A 1 4.70 -34.62 11.76
N SER A 2 5.55 -33.68 12.24
CA SER A 2 5.43 -32.28 11.92
C SER A 2 6.75 -31.80 11.31
N THR A 3 6.67 -31.05 10.23
CA THR A 3 7.82 -30.44 9.57
C THR A 3 7.59 -28.93 9.48
N LEU A 4 8.50 -28.16 10.05
CA LEU A 4 8.53 -26.70 9.96
C LEU A 4 9.66 -26.29 9.01
N THR A 5 9.33 -25.44 8.06
CA THR A 5 10.30 -24.75 7.20
C THR A 5 10.22 -23.25 7.48
N PHE A 6 11.37 -22.60 7.55
CA PHE A 6 11.46 -21.16 7.75
C PHE A 6 12.61 -20.60 6.95
N ALA A 7 12.38 -19.48 6.25
CA ALA A 7 13.40 -18.75 5.55
C ALA A 7 13.21 -17.25 5.79
N ALA A 8 14.28 -16.57 6.17
CA ALA A 8 14.37 -15.13 6.23
C ALA A 8 15.49 -14.66 5.29
N ASN A 9 15.21 -13.63 4.53
CA ASN A 9 16.19 -13.02 3.63
C ASN A 9 16.28 -11.52 3.93
N HIS A 10 17.50 -11.01 3.94
CA HIS A 10 17.77 -9.59 4.06
C HIS A 10 18.57 -9.18 2.83
N GLU A 11 18.07 -8.17 2.13
CA GLU A 11 18.75 -7.55 1.00
C GLU A 11 18.70 -6.04 1.14
N GLU A 12 19.76 -5.37 0.76
CA GLU A 12 19.84 -3.92 0.76
C GLU A 12 20.79 -3.42 -0.33
N ILE A 13 20.48 -2.26 -0.87
CA ILE A 13 21.39 -1.51 -1.74
C ILE A 13 22.41 -0.84 -0.84
N THR A 14 23.66 -1.24 -0.95
CA THR A 14 24.73 -0.70 -0.10
C THR A 14 25.29 0.61 -0.62
N ASP A 15 25.28 0.80 -1.95
CA ASP A 15 25.79 2.00 -2.59
C ASP A 15 25.21 2.17 -4.00
N LEU A 16 25.16 3.40 -4.48
CA LEU A 16 24.74 3.80 -5.81
C LEU A 16 25.70 4.85 -6.37
N ILE A 17 25.63 5.08 -7.69
CA ILE A 17 26.41 6.15 -8.35
C ILE A 17 26.15 7.46 -7.62
N ASP A 18 27.20 8.18 -7.30
CA ASP A 18 27.20 9.46 -6.58
C ASP A 18 26.70 9.38 -5.13
N GLY A 19 26.56 8.18 -4.54
CA GLY A 19 26.14 7.98 -3.16
C GLY A 19 24.75 8.55 -2.84
N LYS A 20 23.86 8.59 -3.83
CA LYS A 20 22.51 9.17 -3.69
C LYS A 20 21.44 8.20 -4.15
N ASP A 21 20.28 8.28 -3.51
CA ASP A 21 19.09 7.58 -3.96
C ASP A 21 18.72 7.98 -5.39
N ILE A 22 18.28 7.01 -6.17
CA ILE A 22 17.70 7.23 -7.50
C ILE A 22 16.19 7.12 -7.35
N ILE A 23 15.50 8.23 -7.49
CA ILE A 23 14.03 8.29 -7.41
C ILE A 23 13.47 8.15 -8.82
N GLY A 24 12.69 7.11 -9.05
CA GLY A 24 12.03 6.87 -10.32
C GLY A 24 10.84 7.79 -10.54
N ALA A 25 10.36 7.81 -11.80
CA ALA A 25 9.14 8.54 -12.14
C ALA A 25 7.91 8.01 -11.40
N GLU A 26 6.92 8.86 -11.19
CA GLU A 26 5.67 8.56 -10.44
C GLU A 26 4.95 7.27 -10.87
N SER A 27 5.00 6.95 -12.16
CA SER A 27 4.31 5.79 -12.73
C SER A 27 5.07 4.46 -12.60
N SER A 28 6.26 4.45 -12.00
CA SER A 28 7.10 3.25 -11.91
C SER A 28 7.73 3.12 -10.53
N ILE A 29 6.98 2.55 -9.64
CA ILE A 29 7.26 2.35 -8.23
C ILE A 29 8.48 1.49 -7.98
N THR A 30 8.72 0.55 -8.87
CA THR A 30 9.88 -0.35 -8.81
C THR A 30 11.16 0.28 -9.37
N SER A 31 11.10 1.52 -9.84
CA SER A 31 12.24 2.23 -10.43
C SER A 31 13.05 3.05 -9.41
N SER A 32 12.56 3.22 -8.20
CA SER A 32 13.33 3.90 -7.16
C SER A 32 14.33 2.94 -6.52
N LEU A 33 15.58 3.36 -6.46
CA LEU A 33 16.68 2.65 -5.82
C LEU A 33 17.12 3.47 -4.60
N LEU A 34 16.91 2.92 -3.42
CA LEU A 34 17.14 3.61 -2.15
C LEU A 34 18.29 2.94 -1.40
N ILE A 35 19.31 3.69 -1.01
CA ILE A 35 20.44 3.17 -0.24
C ILE A 35 19.94 2.70 1.14
N GLY A 36 20.37 1.51 1.56
CA GLY A 36 19.93 0.87 2.79
C GLY A 36 18.52 0.24 2.71
N ARG A 37 17.95 0.11 1.49
CA ARG A 37 16.64 -0.51 1.26
C ARG A 37 16.74 -1.65 0.24
N PRO A 38 15.79 -2.59 0.24
CA PRO A 38 15.73 -3.64 -0.76
C PRO A 38 15.61 -3.10 -2.19
N LEU A 39 16.08 -3.86 -3.18
CA LEU A 39 16.06 -3.48 -4.59
C LEU A 39 14.65 -3.18 -5.12
N ARG A 40 13.64 -3.91 -4.63
CA ARG A 40 12.24 -3.74 -5.05
C ARG A 40 11.45 -2.98 -3.99
N SER A 41 11.81 -1.71 -3.79
CA SER A 41 11.22 -0.83 -2.80
C SER A 41 10.15 0.06 -3.41
N TYR A 42 9.08 0.28 -2.65
CA TYR A 42 8.06 1.27 -2.96
C TYR A 42 8.41 2.59 -2.28
N HIS A 43 8.42 3.66 -3.06
CA HIS A 43 8.71 5.01 -2.62
C HIS A 43 7.57 5.93 -3.05
N TYR A 44 6.74 6.36 -2.08
CA TYR A 44 5.56 7.16 -2.36
C TYR A 44 5.05 7.87 -1.10
N PHE A 45 3.89 8.52 -1.18
CA PHE A 45 3.24 9.16 -0.02
C PHE A 45 2.69 8.13 0.96
N ILE A 46 2.77 8.45 2.26
CA ILE A 46 2.07 7.70 3.30
C ILE A 46 0.59 8.13 3.30
N ASN A 47 -0.29 7.17 3.04
CA ASN A 47 -1.73 7.36 3.10
C ASN A 47 -2.21 7.19 4.55
N GLN A 48 -2.89 8.21 5.08
CA GLN A 48 -3.47 8.22 6.42
C GLN A 48 -5.00 8.08 6.41
N GLY A 49 -5.60 7.73 5.27
CA GLY A 49 -7.03 7.60 5.08
C GLY A 49 -7.61 8.74 4.24
N ILE A 50 -8.84 9.12 4.55
CA ILE A 50 -9.59 10.15 3.84
C ILE A 50 -9.95 11.27 4.82
N TRP A 51 -9.76 12.53 4.41
CA TRP A 51 -10.20 13.68 5.19
C TRP A 51 -11.71 13.62 5.45
N GLN A 52 -12.13 13.68 6.72
CA GLN A 52 -13.52 13.62 7.13
C GLN A 52 -14.12 15.03 7.28
N GLU A 53 -15.47 15.14 7.33
CA GLU A 53 -16.17 16.43 7.50
C GLU A 53 -15.74 17.19 8.76
N ASN A 54 -15.54 16.48 9.88
CA ASN A 54 -15.10 17.07 11.13
C ASN A 54 -13.63 17.52 11.12
N GLU A 55 -12.87 17.20 10.07
CA GLU A 55 -11.49 17.61 9.85
C GLU A 55 -11.36 18.73 8.78
N ALA A 56 -12.47 19.30 8.31
CA ALA A 56 -12.47 20.26 7.20
C ALA A 56 -11.55 21.48 7.43
N GLU A 57 -11.54 22.03 8.64
CA GLU A 57 -10.67 23.17 8.99
C GLU A 57 -9.19 22.79 9.00
N GLU A 58 -8.86 21.58 9.40
CA GLU A 58 -7.49 21.07 9.38
C GLU A 58 -7.06 20.78 7.95
N ALA A 59 -7.89 20.06 7.17
CA ALA A 59 -7.61 19.76 5.77
C ALA A 59 -7.33 21.02 4.94
N ALA A 60 -8.03 22.13 5.22
CA ALA A 60 -7.87 23.39 4.51
C ALA A 60 -6.51 24.08 4.72
N LYS A 61 -5.72 23.65 5.71
CA LYS A 61 -4.36 24.16 5.95
C LYS A 61 -3.33 23.53 5.01
N TYR A 62 -3.63 22.34 4.45
CA TYR A 62 -2.74 21.61 3.56
C TYR A 62 -3.05 21.92 2.10
N PHE A 63 -2.02 21.99 1.29
CA PHE A 63 -2.11 22.36 -0.11
C PHE A 63 -1.56 21.26 -1.02
N LYS A 64 -2.16 21.15 -2.20
CA LYS A 64 -1.79 20.18 -3.25
C LYS A 64 -0.77 20.73 -4.25
N ASP A 65 -0.38 21.98 -4.08
CA ASP A 65 0.54 22.67 -4.97
C ASP A 65 1.35 23.73 -4.23
N ALA A 66 2.59 23.96 -4.70
CA ALA A 66 3.52 24.93 -4.11
C ALA A 66 3.02 26.39 -4.14
N LYS A 67 2.05 26.71 -5.01
CA LYS A 67 1.45 28.05 -5.08
C LYS A 67 0.30 28.23 -4.09
N LYS A 68 -0.04 27.18 -3.33
CA LYS A 68 -1.12 27.17 -2.36
C LYS A 68 -2.49 27.56 -2.95
N THR A 69 -2.74 27.13 -4.20
CA THR A 69 -3.99 27.45 -4.90
C THR A 69 -5.07 26.41 -4.69
N GLN A 70 -4.69 25.20 -4.31
CA GLN A 70 -5.57 24.05 -4.13
C GLN A 70 -5.39 23.44 -2.75
N SER A 71 -6.26 23.74 -1.79
CA SER A 71 -6.25 23.09 -0.48
C SER A 71 -6.95 21.74 -0.51
N PHE A 72 -6.62 20.91 0.47
CA PHE A 72 -7.37 19.68 0.74
C PHE A 72 -8.73 19.97 1.37
N LYS A 73 -9.66 19.05 1.23
CA LYS A 73 -11.01 19.14 1.77
C LYS A 73 -11.58 17.75 2.06
N PRO A 74 -12.67 17.65 2.82
CA PRO A 74 -13.32 16.38 3.09
C PRO A 74 -13.55 15.54 1.83
N GLY A 75 -13.27 14.24 1.95
CA GLY A 75 -13.32 13.28 0.86
C GLY A 75 -12.05 13.20 0.00
N ASP A 76 -11.05 14.07 0.19
CA ASP A 76 -9.74 13.93 -0.44
C ASP A 76 -8.87 12.94 0.36
N ILE A 77 -7.88 12.32 -0.29
CA ILE A 77 -6.91 11.44 0.38
C ILE A 77 -6.09 12.26 1.37
N LYS A 78 -5.98 11.78 2.60
CA LYS A 78 -5.15 12.37 3.65
C LYS A 78 -3.74 11.82 3.54
N LEU A 79 -2.82 12.65 3.07
CA LEU A 79 -1.40 12.32 2.93
C LEU A 79 -0.60 12.90 4.08
N GLN A 80 0.46 12.20 4.48
CA GLN A 80 1.34 12.69 5.52
C GLN A 80 2.28 13.76 4.96
N ASP A 81 2.29 14.92 5.60
CA ASP A 81 3.28 15.98 5.43
C ASP A 81 4.50 15.61 6.29
N LEU A 82 5.63 15.34 5.66
CA LEU A 82 6.85 14.87 6.33
C LEU A 82 7.78 16.01 6.73
N ASP A 83 7.78 17.10 5.98
CA ASP A 83 8.65 18.27 6.25
C ASP A 83 7.94 19.38 7.03
N GLY A 84 6.62 19.29 7.22
CA GLY A 84 5.82 20.21 8.04
C GLY A 84 5.54 21.55 7.40
N ASN A 85 5.62 21.65 6.06
CA ASN A 85 5.45 22.88 5.32
C ASN A 85 3.99 23.16 4.88
N PHE A 86 3.07 22.23 5.14
CA PHE A 86 1.66 22.22 4.72
C PHE A 86 1.45 22.17 3.20
N ILE A 87 2.45 21.72 2.45
CA ILE A 87 2.35 21.49 1.01
C ILE A 87 2.70 20.03 0.78
N ILE A 88 1.82 19.28 0.17
CA ILE A 88 2.10 17.87 -0.18
C ILE A 88 2.77 17.84 -1.55
N ASP A 89 4.06 17.52 -1.56
CA ASP A 89 4.90 17.46 -2.75
C ASP A 89 5.90 16.27 -2.70
N ASP A 90 6.87 16.24 -3.60
CA ASP A 90 7.82 15.13 -3.71
C ASP A 90 8.69 14.93 -2.45
N ASN A 91 8.83 15.98 -1.60
CA ASN A 91 9.57 15.87 -0.33
C ASN A 91 8.82 15.04 0.72
N ASP A 92 7.51 14.83 0.54
CA ASP A 92 6.66 14.02 1.42
C ASP A 92 6.61 12.55 1.01
N ARG A 93 7.36 12.17 -0.02
CA ARG A 93 7.50 10.77 -0.42
C ARG A 93 8.57 10.09 0.41
N THR A 94 8.31 8.84 0.75
CA THR A 94 9.23 8.03 1.55
C THR A 94 9.14 6.57 1.20
N TYR A 95 10.02 5.76 1.79
CA TYR A 95 9.99 4.32 1.69
C TYR A 95 8.74 3.75 2.40
N LEU A 96 7.88 3.09 1.65
CA LEU A 96 6.66 2.45 2.17
C LEU A 96 6.87 0.99 2.56
N GLY A 97 7.72 0.29 1.83
CA GLY A 97 7.95 -1.13 2.00
C GLY A 97 8.58 -1.75 0.76
N SER A 98 8.67 -3.07 0.72
CA SER A 98 9.28 -3.83 -0.37
C SER A 98 8.37 -4.97 -0.83
N GLN A 99 8.52 -5.39 -2.08
CA GLN A 99 7.91 -6.62 -2.61
C GLN A 99 8.51 -7.89 -2.00
N SER A 100 9.73 -7.81 -1.48
CA SER A 100 10.40 -8.94 -0.87
C SER A 100 9.85 -9.21 0.53
N PRO A 101 9.37 -10.43 0.83
CA PRO A 101 8.93 -10.75 2.18
C PRO A 101 10.13 -10.76 3.14
N LYS A 102 9.92 -10.30 4.36
CA LYS A 102 10.91 -10.38 5.43
C LYS A 102 11.19 -11.83 5.84
N TRP A 103 10.14 -12.66 5.79
CA TRP A 103 10.27 -14.10 6.00
C TRP A 103 9.15 -14.88 5.32
N THR A 104 9.42 -16.16 5.06
CA THR A 104 8.47 -17.15 4.60
C THR A 104 8.52 -18.38 5.49
N GLY A 105 7.39 -19.05 5.67
CA GLY A 105 7.31 -20.25 6.49
C GLY A 105 6.33 -21.28 5.95
N GLY A 106 6.55 -22.52 6.32
CA GLY A 106 5.65 -23.62 6.01
C GLY A 106 5.59 -24.61 7.16
N LEU A 107 4.40 -25.05 7.52
CA LEU A 107 4.17 -26.07 8.52
C LEU A 107 3.36 -27.21 7.88
N ASN A 108 3.98 -28.36 7.80
CA ASN A 108 3.33 -29.58 7.33
C ASN A 108 3.13 -30.54 8.50
N ASN A 109 1.88 -30.89 8.79
CA ASN A 109 1.52 -31.84 9.84
C ASN A 109 0.88 -33.08 9.21
N ASN A 110 1.43 -34.24 9.55
CA ASN A 110 0.87 -35.55 9.19
C ASN A 110 0.48 -36.30 10.46
N PHE A 111 -0.80 -36.61 10.57
CA PHE A 111 -1.37 -37.37 11.65
C PHE A 111 -1.88 -38.71 11.09
N SER A 112 -1.49 -39.81 11.72
CA SER A 112 -1.99 -41.13 11.38
C SER A 112 -2.54 -41.80 12.64
N TYR A 113 -3.77 -42.30 12.57
CA TYR A 113 -4.40 -43.00 13.64
C TYR A 113 -5.24 -44.14 13.10
N LYS A 114 -4.84 -45.39 13.41
CA LYS A 114 -5.45 -46.62 12.86
C LYS A 114 -5.42 -46.58 11.32
N ASN A 115 -6.60 -46.51 10.70
CA ASN A 115 -6.80 -46.50 9.25
C ASN A 115 -7.06 -45.09 8.72
N PHE A 116 -6.83 -44.03 9.51
CA PHE A 116 -7.04 -42.64 9.10
C PHE A 116 -5.73 -41.89 9.04
N ASP A 117 -5.54 -41.19 7.96
CA ASP A 117 -4.43 -40.26 7.78
C ASP A 117 -4.96 -38.84 7.51
N LEU A 118 -4.40 -37.86 8.22
CA LEU A 118 -4.72 -36.45 8.02
C LEU A 118 -3.42 -35.72 7.75
N ASN A 119 -3.36 -35.04 6.60
CA ASN A 119 -2.31 -34.09 6.27
C ASN A 119 -2.85 -32.67 6.26
N VAL A 120 -2.17 -31.76 6.95
CA VAL A 120 -2.47 -30.31 6.93
C VAL A 120 -1.19 -29.55 6.61
N TYR A 121 -1.20 -28.82 5.49
CA TYR A 121 -0.10 -27.97 5.08
C TYR A 121 -0.50 -26.50 5.09
N ILE A 122 0.23 -25.71 5.90
CA ILE A 122 0.04 -24.28 6.09
C ILE A 122 1.27 -23.55 5.57
N ILE A 123 1.07 -22.45 4.87
CA ILE A 123 2.15 -21.55 4.44
C ILE A 123 1.90 -20.13 4.92
N ALA A 124 2.98 -19.39 5.14
CA ALA A 124 2.95 -17.97 5.48
C ALA A 124 4.01 -17.19 4.68
N ARG A 125 3.68 -15.97 4.30
CA ARG A 125 4.62 -14.96 3.81
C ARG A 125 4.34 -13.67 4.55
N TRP A 126 5.37 -13.00 5.02
CA TRP A 126 5.20 -11.87 5.92
C TRP A 126 6.13 -10.71 5.62
N GLY A 127 5.60 -9.49 5.77
CA GLY A 127 6.36 -8.25 5.66
C GLY A 127 6.66 -7.82 4.23
N GLN A 128 5.93 -8.35 3.24
CA GLN A 128 5.93 -7.87 1.86
C GLN A 128 4.82 -6.86 1.65
N MET A 129 5.07 -5.88 0.81
CA MET A 129 4.07 -4.98 0.27
C MET A 129 3.74 -5.40 -1.17
N ILE A 130 2.51 -5.21 -1.59
CA ILE A 130 2.09 -5.45 -2.97
C ILE A 130 1.48 -4.18 -3.57
N ASP A 131 1.68 -4.03 -4.86
CA ASP A 131 0.95 -3.07 -5.69
C ASP A 131 -0.31 -3.76 -6.19
N TYR A 132 -1.46 -3.33 -5.67
CA TYR A 132 -2.77 -3.86 -6.00
C TYR A 132 -3.46 -2.94 -7.01
N GLU A 133 -3.06 -3.04 -8.28
CA GLU A 133 -3.55 -2.18 -9.36
C GLU A 133 -5.08 -2.19 -9.55
N LEU A 134 -5.79 -3.22 -9.04
CA LEU A 134 -7.25 -3.24 -9.05
C LEU A 134 -7.87 -2.16 -8.17
N ALA A 135 -7.18 -1.69 -7.14
CA ALA A 135 -7.60 -0.51 -6.38
C ALA A 135 -7.51 0.75 -7.26
N GLY A 136 -6.49 0.82 -8.13
CA GLY A 136 -6.34 1.86 -9.14
C GLY A 136 -7.34 1.77 -10.30
N ALA A 137 -8.09 0.68 -10.44
CA ALA A 137 -9.22 0.61 -11.38
C ALA A 137 -10.40 1.51 -10.98
N TYR A 138 -10.37 2.05 -9.75
CA TYR A 138 -11.24 3.13 -9.35
C TYR A 138 -10.87 4.38 -10.15
N ASP A 139 -11.73 4.79 -11.09
CA ASP A 139 -11.55 6.05 -11.81
C ASP A 139 -12.08 7.21 -10.96
N PRO A 140 -11.22 7.98 -10.29
CA PRO A 140 -11.67 9.09 -9.45
C PRO A 140 -12.34 10.21 -10.25
N GLN A 141 -12.24 10.20 -11.59
CA GLN A 141 -12.95 11.13 -12.47
C GLN A 141 -14.44 10.81 -12.58
N GLY A 142 -14.87 9.64 -12.11
CA GLY A 142 -16.27 9.22 -12.20
C GLY A 142 -16.76 9.00 -13.64
N LYS A 143 -15.86 8.78 -14.60
CA LYS A 143 -16.20 8.56 -16.01
C LYS A 143 -16.49 7.09 -16.32
N GLY A 144 -16.05 6.19 -15.47
CA GLY A 144 -16.21 4.75 -15.63
C GLY A 144 -17.34 4.19 -14.76
N ASN A 145 -17.76 2.97 -15.08
CA ASN A 145 -18.60 2.18 -14.21
C ASN A 145 -17.72 1.55 -13.13
N PHE A 146 -18.07 1.76 -11.86
CA PHE A 146 -17.39 1.16 -10.73
C PHE A 146 -18.06 -0.13 -10.29
N PRO A 147 -17.29 -1.08 -9.75
CA PRO A 147 -17.87 -2.17 -9.00
C PRO A 147 -18.75 -1.64 -7.87
N ALA A 148 -19.95 -2.20 -7.72
CA ALA A 148 -20.92 -1.75 -6.70
C ALA A 148 -20.43 -1.95 -5.24
N TYR A 149 -19.35 -2.71 -5.04
CA TYR A 149 -18.76 -2.93 -3.72
C TYR A 149 -17.77 -1.84 -3.28
N LEU A 150 -17.42 -0.89 -4.15
CA LEU A 150 -16.50 0.18 -3.76
C LEU A 150 -17.15 1.11 -2.76
N ASN A 151 -16.52 1.20 -1.60
CA ASN A 151 -16.96 2.00 -0.47
C ASN A 151 -16.29 3.39 -0.53
N TYR A 152 -16.72 4.23 -1.47
CA TYR A 152 -16.17 5.58 -1.59
C TYR A 152 -16.80 6.55 -0.58
N TRP A 153 -16.02 7.55 -0.23
CA TRP A 153 -16.45 8.58 0.72
C TRP A 153 -17.56 9.48 0.15
N THR A 154 -18.59 9.72 0.96
CA THR A 154 -19.55 10.82 0.82
C THR A 154 -19.84 11.38 2.21
N PRO A 155 -20.48 12.57 2.34
CA PRO A 155 -20.89 13.09 3.65
C PRO A 155 -21.77 12.13 4.45
N GLU A 156 -22.60 11.36 3.76
CA GLU A 156 -23.51 10.36 4.35
C GLU A 156 -22.83 9.01 4.61
N ASN A 157 -21.69 8.78 3.96
CA ASN A 157 -20.87 7.56 4.08
C ASN A 157 -19.41 7.91 4.36
N PRO A 158 -19.03 8.23 5.59
CA PRO A 158 -17.67 8.67 5.95
C PRO A 158 -16.65 7.49 5.93
N SER A 159 -16.43 6.95 4.74
CA SER A 159 -15.47 5.86 4.50
C SER A 159 -14.02 6.35 4.52
N ASN A 160 -13.09 5.45 4.89
CA ASN A 160 -11.65 5.65 4.73
C ASN A 160 -11.06 4.80 3.60
N ASP A 161 -11.89 4.09 2.81
CA ASP A 161 -11.39 3.13 1.81
C ASP A 161 -11.04 3.82 0.50
N PHE A 162 -11.96 4.62 -0.04
CA PHE A 162 -11.77 5.33 -1.31
C PHE A 162 -12.19 6.79 -1.18
N PRO A 163 -11.48 7.71 -1.84
CA PRO A 163 -11.82 9.13 -1.82
C PRO A 163 -13.14 9.39 -2.54
N ARG A 164 -13.70 10.57 -2.33
CA ARG A 164 -14.87 11.01 -3.09
C ARG A 164 -14.55 11.05 -4.59
N PRO A 165 -15.48 10.69 -5.47
CA PRO A 165 -15.37 10.94 -6.89
C PRO A 165 -15.22 12.45 -7.13
N ALA A 166 -14.19 12.84 -7.88
CA ALA A 166 -13.92 14.26 -8.16
C ALA A 166 -13.74 14.47 -9.64
N GLN A 167 -14.65 15.25 -10.23
CA GLN A 167 -14.51 15.64 -11.61
C GLN A 167 -13.39 16.67 -11.77
N THR A 168 -12.40 16.37 -12.60
CA THR A 168 -11.63 17.37 -13.35
C THR A 168 -10.53 18.19 -12.71
N ASN A 169 -9.64 17.69 -11.90
CA ASN A 169 -8.36 18.38 -11.78
C ASN A 169 -7.26 17.40 -11.40
N PHE A 170 -6.10 17.48 -12.01
CA PHE A 170 -4.93 16.68 -11.66
C PHE A 170 -4.68 16.68 -10.13
N TYR A 171 -4.80 17.84 -9.50
CA TYR A 171 -4.60 17.98 -8.05
C TYR A 171 -5.65 17.26 -7.19
N ASN A 172 -6.81 16.91 -7.74
CA ASN A 172 -7.78 16.09 -7.00
C ASN A 172 -7.34 14.64 -6.84
N TYR A 173 -6.32 14.23 -7.61
CA TYR A 173 -5.79 12.87 -7.63
C TYR A 173 -4.46 12.72 -6.92
N LEU A 174 -3.92 13.79 -6.33
CA LEU A 174 -2.66 13.73 -5.61
C LEU A 174 -2.71 12.60 -4.57
N GLY A 175 -1.72 11.72 -4.64
CA GLY A 175 -1.62 10.58 -3.74
C GLY A 175 -2.56 9.40 -4.05
N TYR A 176 -3.31 9.44 -5.15
CA TYR A 176 -4.26 8.40 -5.52
C TYR A 176 -3.61 7.00 -5.59
N GLU A 177 -2.43 6.90 -6.18
CA GLU A 177 -1.68 5.64 -6.27
C GLU A 177 -1.31 5.05 -4.92
N SER A 178 -1.36 5.85 -3.82
CA SER A 178 -1.14 5.34 -2.46
C SER A 178 -2.18 4.28 -2.03
N LEU A 179 -3.34 4.24 -2.69
CA LEU A 179 -4.37 3.23 -2.48
C LEU A 179 -3.96 1.84 -3.00
N ASN A 180 -3.00 1.80 -3.92
CA ASN A 180 -2.53 0.55 -4.51
C ASN A 180 -1.58 -0.21 -3.58
N TYR A 181 -0.93 0.49 -2.63
CA TYR A 181 0.10 -0.10 -1.78
C TYR A 181 -0.50 -0.67 -0.52
N ILE A 182 -0.62 -2.00 -0.49
CA ILE A 182 -1.21 -2.73 0.63
C ILE A 182 -0.23 -3.73 1.23
N ASP A 183 -0.41 -4.04 2.50
CA ASP A 183 0.29 -5.15 3.14
C ASP A 183 -0.11 -6.47 2.48
N GLY A 184 0.86 -7.12 1.87
CA GLY A 184 0.71 -8.42 1.21
C GLY A 184 1.01 -9.60 2.13
N SER A 185 1.14 -9.40 3.42
CA SER A 185 1.38 -10.46 4.39
C SER A 185 0.18 -11.41 4.47
N TYR A 186 0.44 -12.71 4.47
CA TYR A 186 -0.62 -13.69 4.61
C TYR A 186 -0.13 -15.00 5.21
N TRP A 187 -1.06 -15.75 5.74
CA TRP A 187 -0.95 -17.18 5.95
C TRP A 187 -2.17 -17.88 5.35
N LYS A 188 -2.00 -19.10 4.88
CA LYS A 188 -3.10 -19.90 4.37
C LYS A 188 -2.88 -21.39 4.57
N ILE A 189 -3.97 -22.11 4.75
CA ILE A 189 -4.01 -23.56 4.64
C ILE A 189 -3.97 -23.90 3.14
N LYS A 190 -2.87 -24.50 2.69
CA LYS A 190 -2.66 -24.84 1.28
C LYS A 190 -3.27 -26.18 0.92
N THR A 191 -3.21 -27.11 1.85
CA THR A 191 -3.72 -28.48 1.64
C THR A 191 -4.31 -29.01 2.93
N VAL A 192 -5.46 -29.66 2.82
CA VAL A 192 -6.01 -30.59 3.81
C VAL A 192 -6.37 -31.84 3.07
N SER A 193 -5.83 -32.97 3.50
CA SER A 193 -6.09 -34.28 2.90
C SER A 193 -6.44 -35.26 4.00
N LEU A 194 -7.52 -35.98 3.83
CA LEU A 194 -7.99 -37.06 4.71
C LEU A 194 -8.04 -38.33 3.89
N GLY A 195 -7.39 -39.40 4.39
CA GLY A 195 -7.36 -40.74 3.80
C GLY A 195 -7.72 -41.81 4.81
#